data_2a93341c47c55f739ae9238023b8d620
#
_entry.id   2a93341c47c55f739ae9238023b8d620
#
_cell.length_a   1.000
_cell.length_b   1.000
_cell.length_c   1.000
_cell.angle_alpha   90.00
_cell.angle_beta   90.00
_cell.angle_gamma   90.00
#
_symmetry.space_group_name_H-M   'P 1'
#
loop_
_entity.id
_entity.type
_entity.pdbx_description
1 polymer ?
#
loop_
_entity_poly.entity_id
_entity_poly.type
_entity_poly.pdbx_seq_one_letter_code
_entity_poly.pdbx_strand_id
1 'polypeptide(L)'
;AAAGNATTLAPMYPAAFAAQVTGFADDRVPLASVGALNPDGQTVAYFSNAGTWVSTHRPGSSLVSTFPLDVTAAAQPSARVEYHGRVRTTPDPDDYRSGFCTWSGTSFAAPVLAGELAAAIAADPDVATVSQAAAVARGRRAMFAQVSEWKGQG
;
A
#
# COMPACT_ATOMS: atom_id res chain seq x y z
N ALA A 1 6.25 -4.03 1.21
CA ALA A 1 6.73 -2.71 0.76
C ALA A 1 5.81 -2.17 -0.33
N ALA A 2 5.65 -0.85 -0.40
CA ALA A 2 4.89 -0.17 -1.45
C ALA A 2 5.57 -0.33 -2.83
N ALA A 3 4.79 -0.63 -3.87
CA ALA A 3 5.32 -0.86 -5.22
C ALA A 3 5.80 0.42 -5.92
N GLY A 4 5.34 1.60 -5.47
CA GLY A 4 5.69 2.90 -6.07
C GLY A 4 4.59 3.47 -6.96
N ASN A 5 4.69 4.77 -7.24
CA ASN A 5 3.61 5.58 -7.84
C ASN A 5 4.04 6.24 -9.16
N ALA A 6 4.85 5.58 -9.97
CA ALA A 6 5.42 6.14 -11.21
C ALA A 6 4.78 5.61 -12.50
N THR A 7 3.68 4.87 -12.40
CA THR A 7 2.98 4.28 -13.57
C THR A 7 3.95 3.48 -14.47
N THR A 8 4.85 2.70 -13.88
CA THR A 8 5.89 1.98 -14.62
C THR A 8 5.85 0.48 -14.34
N LEU A 9 6.33 -0.31 -15.29
CA LEU A 9 6.58 -1.74 -15.13
C LEU A 9 8.00 -2.04 -14.63
N ALA A 10 8.88 -1.03 -14.62
CA ALA A 10 10.26 -1.20 -14.16
C ALA A 10 10.30 -1.54 -12.67
N PRO A 11 11.16 -2.50 -12.28
CA PRO A 11 11.32 -2.87 -10.88
C PRO A 11 11.74 -1.69 -10.00
N MET A 12 11.05 -1.50 -8.87
CA MET A 12 11.36 -0.49 -7.88
C MET A 12 11.80 -1.16 -6.57
N TYR A 13 12.99 -0.84 -6.12
CA TYR A 13 13.55 -1.40 -4.88
C TYR A 13 13.24 -0.51 -3.68
N PRO A 14 12.99 -1.10 -2.47
CA PRO A 14 13.17 -2.51 -2.12
C PRO A 14 12.01 -3.44 -2.49
N ALA A 15 10.86 -2.93 -2.98
CA ALA A 15 9.68 -3.73 -3.23
C ALA A 15 9.90 -4.87 -4.24
N ALA A 16 10.70 -4.63 -5.28
CA ALA A 16 10.98 -5.61 -6.33
C ALA A 16 11.77 -6.83 -5.85
N PHE A 17 12.37 -6.81 -4.65
CA PHE A 17 12.92 -8.02 -4.05
C PHE A 17 11.84 -9.08 -3.73
N ALA A 18 10.58 -8.69 -3.70
CA ALA A 18 9.44 -9.60 -3.48
C ALA A 18 9.20 -10.59 -4.63
N ALA A 19 9.78 -10.39 -5.81
CA ALA A 19 9.66 -11.30 -6.95
C ALA A 19 10.13 -12.74 -6.64
N GLN A 20 10.90 -12.91 -5.57
CA GLN A 20 11.50 -14.18 -5.15
C GLN A 20 10.70 -14.89 -4.02
N VAL A 21 9.44 -14.53 -3.79
CA VAL A 21 8.61 -15.06 -2.68
C VAL A 21 8.57 -16.59 -2.62
N THR A 22 8.69 -17.28 -3.76
CA THR A 22 8.62 -18.75 -3.84
C THR A 22 9.92 -19.48 -3.46
N GLY A 23 11.01 -18.78 -3.26
CA GLY A 23 12.35 -19.36 -3.02
C GLY A 23 12.95 -19.07 -1.64
N PHE A 24 12.18 -18.47 -0.73
CA PHE A 24 12.74 -18.13 0.60
C PHE A 24 12.87 -19.33 1.51
N ALA A 25 13.99 -19.38 2.23
CA ALA A 25 14.22 -20.32 3.30
C ALA A 25 13.12 -20.22 4.37
N ASP A 26 12.85 -21.34 5.05
CA ASP A 26 11.75 -21.43 6.03
C ASP A 26 12.03 -20.64 7.33
N ASP A 27 13.19 -20.03 7.45
CA ASP A 27 13.65 -19.28 8.62
C ASP A 27 13.22 -17.80 8.65
N ARG A 28 12.50 -17.32 7.63
CA ARG A 28 12.07 -15.89 7.53
C ARG A 28 10.74 -15.71 6.84
N VAL A 29 10.09 -14.58 7.13
CA VAL A 29 8.89 -14.13 6.43
C VAL A 29 9.31 -13.45 5.13
N PRO A 30 8.73 -13.83 3.97
CA PRO A 30 9.07 -13.17 2.71
C PRO A 30 8.56 -11.72 2.65
N LEU A 31 9.22 -10.90 1.84
CA LEU A 31 8.76 -9.55 1.51
C LEU A 31 7.60 -9.64 0.53
N ALA A 32 6.56 -8.82 0.72
CA ALA A 32 5.53 -8.57 -0.27
C ALA A 32 5.66 -7.18 -0.88
N SER A 33 5.52 -7.08 -2.19
CA SER A 33 5.35 -5.84 -2.93
C SER A 33 3.86 -5.57 -3.11
N VAL A 34 3.41 -4.37 -2.74
CA VAL A 34 1.98 -4.03 -2.69
C VAL A 34 1.67 -2.88 -3.64
N GLY A 35 0.89 -3.18 -4.68
CA GLY A 35 0.29 -2.19 -5.58
C GLY A 35 -1.01 -1.61 -5.03
N ALA A 36 -1.48 -0.53 -5.63
CA ALA A 36 -2.69 0.16 -5.22
C ALA A 36 -3.88 -0.18 -6.14
N LEU A 37 -5.03 -0.50 -5.53
CA LEU A 37 -6.33 -0.57 -6.20
C LEU A 37 -7.06 0.77 -6.14
N ASN A 38 -7.93 0.98 -7.10
CA ASN A 38 -8.95 2.02 -7.11
C ASN A 38 -10.05 1.72 -6.07
N PRO A 39 -10.96 2.69 -5.78
CA PRO A 39 -12.04 2.49 -4.82
C PRO A 39 -13.03 1.38 -5.19
N ASP A 40 -13.06 0.92 -6.45
CA ASP A 40 -13.85 -0.22 -6.89
C ASP A 40 -13.32 -1.57 -6.35
N GLY A 41 -12.10 -1.59 -5.80
CA GLY A 41 -11.45 -2.79 -5.27
C GLY A 41 -11.05 -3.82 -6.33
N GLN A 42 -11.20 -3.50 -7.62
CA GLN A 42 -10.99 -4.41 -8.74
C GLN A 42 -9.91 -3.92 -9.70
N THR A 43 -9.91 -2.63 -10.03
CA THR A 43 -8.95 -2.08 -10.98
C THR A 43 -7.72 -1.51 -10.28
N VAL A 44 -6.55 -1.72 -10.90
CA VAL A 44 -5.29 -1.15 -10.40
C VAL A 44 -5.29 0.35 -10.65
N ALA A 45 -4.93 1.12 -9.63
CA ALA A 45 -4.82 2.58 -9.75
C ALA A 45 -3.76 2.96 -10.77
N TYR A 46 -4.07 3.92 -11.65
CA TYR A 46 -3.20 4.28 -12.77
C TYR A 46 -1.79 4.69 -12.33
N PHE A 47 -1.66 5.36 -11.19
CA PHE A 47 -0.35 5.76 -10.66
C PHE A 47 0.48 4.58 -10.13
N SER A 48 -0.16 3.44 -9.78
CA SER A 48 0.55 2.30 -9.20
C SER A 48 1.56 1.74 -10.19
N ASN A 49 2.76 1.47 -9.71
CA ASN A 49 3.67 0.62 -10.45
C ASN A 49 3.08 -0.79 -10.55
N ALA A 50 3.36 -1.47 -11.66
CA ALA A 50 2.87 -2.80 -11.97
C ALA A 50 4.00 -3.69 -12.52
N GLY A 51 3.73 -4.98 -12.65
CA GLY A 51 4.68 -5.95 -13.20
C GLY A 51 4.68 -7.26 -12.42
N THR A 52 5.40 -8.25 -12.94
CA THR A 52 5.49 -9.59 -12.33
C THR A 52 6.15 -9.62 -10.95
N TRP A 53 6.79 -8.53 -10.57
CA TRP A 53 7.42 -8.35 -9.27
C TRP A 53 6.46 -7.81 -8.18
N VAL A 54 5.26 -7.34 -8.56
CA VAL A 54 4.23 -6.91 -7.61
C VAL A 54 3.51 -8.16 -7.10
N SER A 55 3.54 -8.39 -5.77
CA SER A 55 3.04 -9.61 -5.15
C SER A 55 1.53 -9.61 -5.01
N THR A 56 0.95 -8.46 -4.68
CA THR A 56 -0.48 -8.29 -4.40
C THR A 56 -0.88 -6.83 -4.52
N HIS A 57 -2.19 -6.57 -4.48
CA HIS A 57 -2.75 -5.22 -4.49
C HIS A 57 -3.72 -5.05 -3.33
N ARG A 58 -3.82 -3.82 -2.81
CA ARG A 58 -4.80 -3.43 -1.79
C ARG A 58 -5.36 -2.04 -2.10
N PRO A 59 -6.51 -1.67 -1.56
CA PRO A 59 -7.03 -0.31 -1.70
C PRO A 59 -5.94 0.72 -1.37
N GLY A 60 -5.69 1.65 -2.28
CA GLY A 60 -4.62 2.63 -2.15
C GLY A 60 -4.93 3.94 -2.85
N SER A 61 -6.15 4.11 -3.37
CA SER A 61 -6.61 5.32 -4.03
C SER A 61 -7.80 5.91 -3.29
N SER A 62 -7.78 7.21 -3.06
CA SER A 62 -8.86 7.98 -2.39
C SER A 62 -9.23 7.43 -1.00
N LEU A 63 -8.22 7.00 -0.24
CA LEU A 63 -8.42 6.54 1.12
C LEU A 63 -8.59 7.72 2.07
N VAL A 64 -9.61 7.64 2.92
CA VAL A 64 -9.81 8.56 4.04
C VAL A 64 -9.14 7.96 5.28
N SER A 65 -8.28 8.74 5.94
CA SER A 65 -7.61 8.33 7.17
C SER A 65 -7.41 9.52 8.11
N THR A 66 -7.04 9.23 9.35
CA THR A 66 -6.71 10.26 10.34
C THR A 66 -5.47 11.03 9.94
N PHE A 67 -5.48 12.33 10.26
CA PHE A 67 -4.38 13.24 10.01
C PHE A 67 -4.12 14.12 11.24
N PRO A 68 -2.86 14.49 11.56
CA PRO A 68 -2.56 15.34 12.70
C PRO A 68 -3.26 16.70 12.59
N LEU A 69 -3.85 17.17 13.69
CA LEU A 69 -4.60 18.43 13.74
C LEU A 69 -3.70 19.68 13.69
N ASP A 70 -2.43 19.51 13.99
CA ASP A 70 -1.41 20.58 14.01
C ASP A 70 -0.64 20.69 12.68
N VAL A 71 -0.96 19.83 11.72
CA VAL A 71 -0.41 19.89 10.36
C VAL A 71 -1.48 20.44 9.43
N THR A 72 -1.20 21.57 8.80
CA THR A 72 -2.05 22.14 7.76
C THR A 72 -1.38 21.96 6.41
N ALA A 73 -2.13 21.51 5.40
CA ALA A 73 -1.68 21.63 4.02
C ALA A 73 -1.61 23.09 3.62
N ALA A 74 -0.86 23.37 2.56
CA ALA A 74 -0.86 24.72 1.99
C ALA A 74 -2.30 25.13 1.65
N ALA A 75 -2.77 26.22 2.23
CA ALA A 75 -4.09 26.78 1.97
C ALA A 75 -4.21 27.39 0.55
N GLN A 76 -3.22 27.15 -0.30
CA GLN A 76 -3.13 27.64 -1.68
C GLN A 76 -2.87 26.47 -2.63
N PRO A 77 -3.40 26.51 -3.85
CA PRO A 77 -3.08 25.55 -4.88
C PRO A 77 -1.56 25.41 -5.07
N SER A 78 -1.08 24.19 -5.29
CA SER A 78 0.35 23.89 -5.47
C SER A 78 0.93 24.51 -6.74
N ALA A 79 0.10 24.80 -7.73
CA ALA A 79 0.48 25.50 -8.95
C ALA A 79 -0.59 26.51 -9.36
N ARG A 80 -0.16 27.72 -9.69
CA ARG A 80 -1.01 28.80 -10.19
C ARG A 80 -0.30 29.49 -11.38
N VAL A 81 -0.97 29.52 -12.50
CA VAL A 81 -0.47 30.14 -13.74
C VAL A 81 -1.56 31.03 -14.32
N GLU A 82 -1.19 32.21 -14.79
CA GLU A 82 -2.07 33.10 -15.53
C GLU A 82 -1.76 33.01 -17.03
N TYR A 83 -2.81 32.86 -17.86
CA TYR A 83 -2.71 32.81 -19.29
C TYR A 83 -3.92 33.47 -19.93
N HIS A 84 -3.69 34.47 -20.77
CA HIS A 84 -4.74 35.28 -21.43
C HIS A 84 -5.83 35.79 -20.47
N GLY A 85 -5.42 36.35 -19.33
CA GLY A 85 -6.34 36.90 -18.31
C GLY A 85 -7.16 35.83 -17.55
N ARG A 86 -6.84 34.55 -17.73
CA ARG A 86 -7.47 33.45 -16.99
C ARG A 86 -6.47 32.81 -16.05
N VAL A 87 -6.87 32.66 -14.81
CA VAL A 87 -6.10 31.92 -13.82
C VAL A 87 -6.36 30.43 -13.96
N ARG A 88 -5.32 29.63 -14.06
CA ARG A 88 -5.34 28.18 -14.04
C ARG A 88 -4.63 27.72 -12.77
N THR A 89 -5.28 26.89 -11.98
CA THR A 89 -4.73 26.39 -10.73
C THR A 89 -4.92 24.88 -10.65
N THR A 90 -4.09 24.21 -9.86
CA THR A 90 -4.44 22.91 -9.30
C THR A 90 -5.62 23.06 -8.36
N PRO A 91 -6.37 21.98 -8.04
CA PRO A 91 -7.39 22.03 -6.99
C PRO A 91 -6.78 22.54 -5.68
N ASP A 92 -7.56 23.26 -4.91
CA ASP A 92 -7.18 23.70 -3.58
C ASP A 92 -6.98 22.48 -2.67
N PRO A 93 -5.83 22.32 -2.01
CA PRO A 93 -5.63 21.22 -1.10
C PRO A 93 -6.50 21.38 0.16
N ASP A 94 -6.91 20.26 0.73
CA ASP A 94 -7.61 20.21 2.01
C ASP A 94 -6.70 20.79 3.12
N ASP A 95 -7.24 21.65 3.97
CA ASP A 95 -6.53 22.19 5.13
C ASP A 95 -6.40 21.19 6.30
N TYR A 96 -7.01 20.01 6.17
CA TYR A 96 -6.97 18.88 7.12
C TYR A 96 -7.47 19.21 8.55
N ARG A 97 -8.17 20.33 8.75
CA ARG A 97 -8.67 20.76 10.08
C ARG A 97 -9.68 19.80 10.68
N SER A 98 -10.28 18.94 9.87
CA SER A 98 -11.18 17.88 10.36
C SER A 98 -10.47 16.77 11.13
N GLY A 99 -9.13 16.68 11.06
CA GLY A 99 -8.35 15.57 11.57
C GLY A 99 -8.39 14.34 10.66
N PHE A 100 -8.93 14.48 9.45
CA PHE A 100 -8.98 13.46 8.41
C PHE A 100 -8.53 14.03 7.09
N CYS A 101 -7.95 13.20 6.24
CA CYS A 101 -7.62 13.55 4.87
C CYS A 101 -7.92 12.40 3.92
N THR A 102 -8.13 12.74 2.64
CA THR A 102 -8.21 11.79 1.54
C THR A 102 -6.87 11.78 0.81
N TRP A 103 -6.27 10.61 0.68
CA TRP A 103 -4.99 10.50 -0.01
C TRP A 103 -4.90 9.24 -0.86
N SER A 104 -3.91 9.21 -1.78
CA SER A 104 -3.69 8.09 -2.69
C SER A 104 -2.21 7.76 -2.79
N GLY A 105 -1.89 6.48 -2.90
CA GLY A 105 -0.54 5.98 -3.07
C GLY A 105 -0.41 4.50 -2.70
N THR A 106 0.55 3.81 -3.29
CA THR A 106 0.92 2.45 -2.86
C THR A 106 1.42 2.42 -1.41
N SER A 107 1.87 3.59 -0.89
CA SER A 107 2.21 3.78 0.53
C SER A 107 1.02 3.64 1.47
N PHE A 108 -0.21 3.79 0.97
CA PHE A 108 -1.46 3.56 1.72
C PHE A 108 -1.99 2.14 1.52
N ALA A 109 -1.71 1.52 0.38
CA ALA A 109 -2.05 0.11 0.13
C ALA A 109 -1.21 -0.86 0.99
N ALA A 110 0.07 -0.56 1.19
CA ALA A 110 0.96 -1.41 1.98
C ALA A 110 0.53 -1.55 3.46
N PRO A 111 0.12 -0.47 4.19
CA PRO A 111 -0.40 -0.61 5.55
C PRO A 111 -1.73 -1.37 5.63
N VAL A 112 -2.58 -1.37 4.60
CA VAL A 112 -3.79 -2.20 4.57
C VAL A 112 -3.41 -3.68 4.67
N LEU A 113 -2.48 -4.14 3.81
CA LEU A 113 -1.95 -5.50 3.91
C LEU A 113 -1.31 -5.76 5.29
N ALA A 114 -0.56 -4.80 5.82
CA ALA A 114 0.07 -4.98 7.14
C ALA A 114 -0.97 -5.18 8.26
N GLY A 115 -2.10 -4.45 8.21
CA GLY A 115 -3.23 -4.62 9.13
C GLY A 115 -3.89 -6.00 9.00
N GLU A 116 -4.12 -6.46 7.78
CA GLU A 116 -4.66 -7.79 7.50
C GLU A 116 -3.74 -8.90 8.01
N LEU A 117 -2.43 -8.76 7.79
CA LEU A 117 -1.43 -9.69 8.33
C LEU A 117 -1.42 -9.69 9.86
N ALA A 118 -1.49 -8.53 10.48
CA ALA A 118 -1.55 -8.41 11.95
C ALA A 118 -2.80 -9.09 12.51
N ALA A 119 -3.96 -8.89 11.88
CA ALA A 119 -5.21 -9.54 12.26
C ALA A 119 -5.12 -11.08 12.10
N ALA A 120 -4.56 -11.56 10.98
CA ALA A 120 -4.37 -12.99 10.75
C ALA A 120 -3.42 -13.63 11.77
N ILE A 121 -2.32 -12.93 12.12
CA ILE A 121 -1.37 -13.39 13.14
C ILE A 121 -2.02 -13.43 14.53
N ALA A 122 -2.84 -12.43 14.87
CA ALA A 122 -3.54 -12.37 16.15
C ALA A 122 -4.61 -13.46 16.29
N ALA A 123 -5.20 -13.89 15.18
CA ALA A 123 -6.19 -14.98 15.14
C ALA A 123 -5.56 -16.39 15.07
N ASP A 124 -4.24 -16.49 14.91
CA ASP A 124 -3.54 -17.78 14.79
C ASP A 124 -3.65 -18.57 16.11
N PRO A 125 -4.03 -19.86 16.08
CA PRO A 125 -4.18 -20.68 17.29
C PRO A 125 -2.89 -20.81 18.10
N ASP A 126 -1.72 -20.66 17.46
CA ASP A 126 -0.42 -20.73 18.11
C ASP A 126 0.10 -19.35 18.57
N VAL A 127 -0.77 -18.31 18.60
CA VAL A 127 -0.36 -16.92 18.90
C VAL A 127 0.36 -16.78 20.27
N ALA A 128 -0.01 -17.59 21.25
CA ALA A 128 0.60 -17.60 22.57
C ALA A 128 2.02 -18.22 22.62
N THR A 129 2.42 -18.95 21.57
CA THR A 129 3.73 -19.60 21.54
C THR A 129 4.83 -18.58 21.27
N VAL A 130 5.64 -18.29 22.29
CA VAL A 130 6.70 -17.28 22.23
C VAL A 130 8.02 -17.92 21.84
N SER A 131 8.29 -18.03 20.53
CA SER A 131 9.59 -18.38 19.99
C SER A 131 9.79 -17.74 18.62
N GLN A 132 11.04 -17.50 18.21
CA GLN A 132 11.34 -16.96 16.88
C GLN A 132 10.79 -17.86 15.78
N ALA A 133 10.97 -19.16 15.88
CA ALA A 133 10.49 -20.12 14.88
C ALA A 133 8.96 -20.09 14.75
N ALA A 134 8.22 -20.05 15.88
CA ALA A 134 6.76 -19.93 15.87
C ALA A 134 6.30 -18.60 15.28
N ALA A 135 6.97 -17.49 15.61
CA ALA A 135 6.64 -16.17 15.05
C ALA A 135 6.85 -16.14 13.52
N VAL A 136 7.94 -16.69 13.02
CA VAL A 136 8.21 -16.81 11.59
C VAL A 136 7.16 -17.69 10.92
N ALA A 137 6.82 -18.85 11.50
CA ALA A 137 5.82 -19.75 10.94
C ALA A 137 4.43 -19.08 10.82
N ARG A 138 3.99 -18.35 11.86
CA ARG A 138 2.74 -17.56 11.82
C ARG A 138 2.78 -16.49 10.74
N GLY A 139 3.86 -15.69 10.71
CA GLY A 139 4.04 -14.65 9.70
C GLY A 139 4.01 -15.20 8.27
N ARG A 140 4.62 -16.36 8.04
CA ARG A 140 4.57 -17.05 6.74
C ARG A 140 3.16 -17.50 6.39
N ARG A 141 2.44 -18.16 7.32
CA ARG A 141 1.04 -18.58 7.09
C ARG A 141 0.17 -17.40 6.71
N ALA A 142 0.23 -16.32 7.48
CA ALA A 142 -0.51 -15.09 7.21
C ALA A 142 -0.16 -14.50 5.85
N MET A 143 1.13 -14.39 5.52
CA MET A 143 1.61 -13.82 4.26
C MET A 143 1.14 -14.65 3.07
N PHE A 144 1.30 -15.96 3.09
CA PHE A 144 0.91 -16.81 1.96
C PHE A 144 -0.60 -16.84 1.76
N ALA A 145 -1.40 -16.80 2.83
CA ALA A 145 -2.85 -16.68 2.72
C ALA A 145 -3.25 -15.41 1.97
N GLN A 146 -2.70 -14.26 2.35
CA GLN A 146 -3.05 -12.96 1.75
C GLN A 146 -2.52 -12.76 0.31
N VAL A 147 -1.39 -13.38 -0.03
CA VAL A 147 -0.80 -13.23 -1.38
C VAL A 147 -1.34 -14.29 -2.35
N SER A 148 -1.74 -15.48 -1.88
CA SER A 148 -2.25 -16.55 -2.74
C SER A 148 -3.65 -16.29 -3.29
N GLU A 149 -4.51 -15.58 -2.57
CA GLU A 149 -5.86 -15.23 -3.02
C GLU A 149 -5.87 -14.37 -4.30
N TRP A 150 -4.87 -13.49 -4.46
CA TRP A 150 -4.78 -12.64 -5.65
C TRP A 150 -4.35 -13.42 -6.91
N LYS A 151 -3.47 -14.40 -6.77
CA LYS A 151 -2.94 -15.20 -7.92
C LYS A 151 -3.98 -16.08 -8.62
N GLY A 152 -5.14 -16.26 -8.00
CA GLY A 152 -6.24 -17.05 -8.57
C GLY A 152 -7.26 -16.27 -9.39
N GLN A 153 -7.09 -14.95 -9.54
CA GLN A 153 -8.04 -14.07 -10.23
C GLN A 153 -7.49 -13.45 -11.53
N GLY A 154 -6.34 -13.90 -12.01
CA GLY A 154 -5.71 -13.45 -13.26
C GLY A 154 -5.83 -14.45 -14.39
#